data_0e19cbeb5d2a8b815c19cff43e0c0468
#
_entry.id   0e19cbeb5d2a8b815c19cff43e0c0468
#
_cell.length_a   1.000
_cell.length_b   1.000
_cell.length_c   1.000
_cell.angle_alpha   90.00
_cell.angle_beta   90.00
_cell.angle_gamma   90.00
#
_symmetry.space_group_name_H-M   'P 1'
#
loop_
_entity.id
_entity.type
_entity.pdbx_description
1 polymer ?
#
loop_
_entity_poly.entity_id
_entity_poly.type
_entity_poly.pdbx_seq_one_letter_code
_entity_poly.pdbx_strand_id
1 'polypeptide(L)'
;MTKKAEKIFLSFSDELMEYGLNSAFMLQALHLYLGGLKEVAIIGKKNDSATQSFLTTIRKGFFPNSVFAFSYDDEVEKNAKIIPLLEGRKLYQGKAVAYVCQQGTCLPPVQTSEELVKLLSYE
;
A
#
# COMPACT_ATOMS: atom_id res chain seq x y z
N MET A 1 7.83 4.17 -15.29
CA MET A 1 6.35 3.98 -15.32
C MET A 1 5.58 5.27 -15.08
N THR A 2 5.93 6.07 -14.10
CA THR A 2 5.22 7.32 -13.74
C THR A 2 5.16 8.32 -14.90
N LYS A 3 6.26 8.56 -15.61
CA LYS A 3 6.31 9.47 -16.78
C LYS A 3 5.41 9.05 -17.94
N LYS A 4 5.24 7.73 -18.15
CA LYS A 4 4.33 7.22 -19.17
C LYS A 4 2.86 7.46 -18.78
N ALA A 5 2.52 7.25 -17.51
CA ALA A 5 1.20 7.54 -17.00
C ALA A 5 0.85 9.04 -17.12
N GLU A 6 1.77 9.93 -16.76
CA GLU A 6 1.62 11.38 -16.94
C GLU A 6 1.31 11.74 -18.39
N LYS A 7 2.08 11.22 -19.34
CA LYS A 7 1.86 11.47 -20.77
C LYS A 7 0.47 11.01 -21.23
N ILE A 8 0.00 9.85 -20.74
CA ILE A 8 -1.34 9.35 -21.06
C ILE A 8 -2.41 10.29 -20.51
N PHE A 9 -2.31 10.70 -19.24
CA PHE A 9 -3.27 11.64 -18.65
C PHE A 9 -3.30 12.97 -19.38
N LEU A 10 -2.14 13.53 -19.74
CA LEU A 10 -2.05 14.77 -20.49
C LEU A 10 -2.64 14.65 -21.91
N SER A 11 -2.43 13.52 -22.58
CA SER A 11 -2.99 13.26 -23.91
C SER A 11 -4.52 13.22 -23.93
N PHE A 12 -5.15 12.81 -22.83
CA PHE A 12 -6.61 12.72 -22.69
C PHE A 12 -7.21 13.80 -21.79
N SER A 13 -6.46 14.85 -21.46
CA SER A 13 -6.89 15.88 -20.51
C SER A 13 -8.19 16.57 -20.91
N ASP A 14 -8.34 16.93 -22.18
CA ASP A 14 -9.55 17.60 -22.67
C ASP A 14 -10.77 16.68 -22.57
N GLU A 15 -10.64 15.42 -22.95
CA GLU A 15 -11.70 14.42 -22.85
C GLU A 15 -12.08 14.13 -21.40
N LEU A 16 -11.10 14.08 -20.47
CA LEU A 16 -11.35 13.88 -19.05
C LEU A 16 -12.12 15.07 -18.45
N MET A 17 -11.83 16.29 -18.87
CA MET A 17 -12.51 17.48 -18.39
C MET A 17 -13.91 17.64 -18.97
N GLU A 18 -14.09 17.31 -20.24
CA GLU A 18 -15.34 17.56 -20.96
C GLU A 18 -16.31 16.36 -20.86
N TYR A 19 -15.80 15.13 -20.86
CA TYR A 19 -16.57 13.89 -20.89
C TYR A 19 -16.13 12.90 -19.80
N GLY A 20 -15.90 13.37 -18.59
CA GLY A 20 -15.34 12.56 -17.50
C GLY A 20 -16.09 11.27 -17.22
N LEU A 21 -17.43 11.27 -17.33
CA LEU A 21 -18.22 10.04 -17.10
C LEU A 21 -17.92 8.92 -18.11
N ASN A 22 -17.55 9.26 -19.33
CA ASN A 22 -17.17 8.29 -20.35
C ASN A 22 -15.77 7.69 -20.13
N SER A 23 -15.00 8.30 -19.23
CA SER A 23 -13.61 7.91 -18.90
C SER A 23 -13.46 7.53 -17.43
N ALA A 24 -14.47 6.87 -16.85
CA ALA A 24 -14.53 6.56 -15.43
C ALA A 24 -13.29 5.79 -14.92
N PHE A 25 -12.82 4.78 -15.66
CA PHE A 25 -11.63 4.03 -15.28
C PHE A 25 -10.36 4.88 -15.30
N MET A 26 -10.21 5.77 -16.29
CA MET A 26 -9.08 6.69 -16.36
C MET A 26 -9.12 7.72 -15.23
N LEU A 27 -10.31 8.21 -14.84
CA LEU A 27 -10.47 9.08 -13.67
C LEU A 27 -10.09 8.38 -12.37
N GLN A 28 -10.42 7.10 -12.21
CA GLN A 28 -9.97 6.32 -11.06
C GLN A 28 -8.44 6.20 -11.01
N ALA A 29 -7.81 5.91 -12.15
CA ALA A 29 -6.34 5.86 -12.25
C ALA A 29 -5.70 7.22 -11.94
N LEU A 30 -6.28 8.31 -12.45
CA LEU A 30 -5.84 9.66 -12.17
C LEU A 30 -5.99 10.02 -10.69
N HIS A 31 -7.10 9.63 -10.06
CA HIS A 31 -7.32 9.81 -8.63
C HIS A 31 -6.24 9.15 -7.79
N LEU A 32 -5.91 7.89 -8.10
CA LEU A 32 -4.81 7.16 -7.45
C LEU A 32 -3.46 7.83 -7.68
N TYR A 33 -3.22 8.32 -8.87
CA TYR A 33 -1.97 9.01 -9.22
C TYR A 33 -1.80 10.32 -8.44
N LEU A 34 -2.85 11.14 -8.35
CA LEU A 34 -2.81 12.44 -7.67
C LEU A 34 -2.86 12.31 -6.16
N GLY A 35 -3.70 11.40 -5.64
CA GLY A 35 -3.87 11.18 -4.20
C GLY A 35 -2.73 10.38 -3.57
N GLY A 36 -2.00 9.63 -4.39
CA GLY A 36 -0.96 8.71 -3.95
C GLY A 36 -1.52 7.43 -3.34
N LEU A 37 -0.86 6.32 -3.64
CA LEU A 37 -1.15 5.03 -3.01
C LEU A 37 -0.50 4.97 -1.63
N LYS A 38 -1.21 4.38 -0.68
CA LYS A 38 -0.60 3.94 0.57
C LYS A 38 0.09 2.59 0.32
N GLU A 39 1.36 2.53 0.61
CA GLU A 39 2.18 1.34 0.48
C GLU A 39 2.36 0.74 1.87
N VAL A 40 1.91 -0.49 2.06
CA VAL A 40 1.90 -1.15 3.36
C VAL A 40 2.79 -2.39 3.30
N ALA A 41 3.87 -2.38 4.07
CA ALA A 41 4.74 -3.53 4.26
C ALA A 41 4.46 -4.17 5.63
N ILE A 42 4.10 -5.44 5.64
CA ILE A 42 3.85 -6.20 6.87
C ILE A 42 4.92 -7.26 7.02
N ILE A 43 5.60 -7.22 8.16
CA ILE A 43 6.58 -8.23 8.55
C ILE A 43 6.02 -8.98 9.75
N GLY A 44 5.95 -10.28 9.62
CA GLY A 44 5.38 -11.14 10.65
C GLY A 44 6.21 -12.36 10.96
N LYS A 45 5.74 -13.14 11.92
CA LYS A 45 6.32 -14.42 12.33
C LYS A 45 5.41 -15.57 11.95
N LYS A 46 6.00 -16.72 11.69
CA LYS A 46 5.25 -17.97 11.50
C LYS A 46 4.56 -18.36 12.82
N ASN A 47 3.32 -18.84 12.71
CA ASN A 47 2.51 -19.29 13.86
C ASN A 47 2.29 -18.21 14.94
N ASP A 48 2.20 -16.95 14.53
CA ASP A 48 2.01 -15.80 15.42
C ASP A 48 0.61 -15.21 15.25
N SER A 49 -0.09 -15.01 16.38
CA SER A 49 -1.47 -14.49 16.36
C SER A 49 -1.56 -13.05 15.86
N ALA A 50 -0.58 -12.20 16.19
CA ALA A 50 -0.54 -10.81 15.71
C ALA A 50 -0.37 -10.76 14.18
N THR A 51 0.49 -11.62 13.63
CA THR A 51 0.67 -11.76 12.18
C THR A 51 -0.63 -12.18 11.50
N GLN A 52 -1.33 -13.17 12.07
CA GLN A 52 -2.62 -13.63 11.54
C GLN A 52 -3.69 -12.55 11.63
N SER A 53 -3.68 -11.75 12.68
CA SER A 53 -4.59 -10.60 12.84
C SER A 53 -4.41 -9.58 11.71
N PHE A 54 -3.19 -9.19 11.38
CA PHE A 54 -2.90 -8.31 10.24
C PHE A 54 -3.42 -8.89 8.93
N LEU A 55 -3.10 -10.14 8.64
CA LEU A 55 -3.50 -10.79 7.39
C LEU A 55 -5.02 -10.93 7.27
N THR A 56 -5.70 -11.27 8.34
CA THR A 56 -7.16 -11.36 8.39
C THR A 56 -7.80 -10.01 8.16
N THR A 57 -7.29 -8.97 8.79
CA THR A 57 -7.77 -7.59 8.64
C THR A 57 -7.68 -7.12 7.19
N ILE A 58 -6.55 -7.36 6.53
CA ILE A 58 -6.37 -6.99 5.12
C ILE A 58 -7.34 -7.74 4.21
N ARG A 59 -7.52 -9.05 4.43
CA ARG A 59 -8.38 -9.89 3.60
C ARG A 59 -9.86 -9.55 3.72
N LYS A 60 -10.30 -9.13 4.89
CA LYS A 60 -11.70 -8.78 5.18
C LYS A 60 -12.02 -7.31 4.92
N GLY A 61 -11.00 -6.45 4.94
CA GLY A 61 -11.17 -5.01 4.75
C GLY A 61 -11.25 -4.61 3.28
N PHE A 62 -11.72 -3.39 3.06
CA PHE A 62 -11.73 -2.76 1.75
C PHE A 62 -10.85 -1.51 1.80
N PHE A 63 -9.70 -1.58 1.14
CA PHE A 63 -8.69 -0.52 1.13
C PHE A 63 -8.27 -0.21 -0.32
N PRO A 64 -9.13 0.47 -1.10
CA PRO A 64 -8.95 0.63 -2.55
C PRO A 64 -7.70 1.44 -2.93
N ASN A 65 -7.23 2.32 -2.04
CA ASN A 65 -6.06 3.17 -2.27
C ASN A 65 -4.79 2.64 -1.59
N SER A 66 -4.73 1.35 -1.31
CA SER A 66 -3.60 0.73 -0.62
C SER A 66 -3.09 -0.49 -1.36
N VAL A 67 -1.77 -0.66 -1.36
CA VAL A 67 -1.11 -1.89 -1.82
C VAL A 67 -0.39 -2.53 -0.65
N PHE A 68 -0.40 -3.85 -0.59
CA PHE A 68 0.12 -4.61 0.54
C PHE A 68 1.23 -5.55 0.09
N ALA A 69 2.33 -5.54 0.83
CA ALA A 69 3.38 -6.53 0.74
C ALA A 69 3.54 -7.21 2.09
N PHE A 70 3.67 -8.51 2.08
CA PHE A 70 3.85 -9.30 3.29
C PHE A 70 5.06 -10.22 3.17
N SER A 71 5.82 -10.34 4.25
CA SER A 71 6.86 -11.35 4.38
C SER A 71 6.99 -11.83 5.81
N TYR A 72 7.37 -13.10 5.99
CA TYR A 72 7.90 -13.57 7.26
C TYR A 72 9.30 -13.00 7.47
N ASP A 73 9.67 -12.78 8.72
CA ASP A 73 10.93 -12.16 9.11
C ASP A 73 12.18 -12.91 8.58
N ASP A 74 12.11 -14.24 8.50
CA ASP A 74 13.18 -15.08 7.99
C ASP A 74 13.30 -15.10 6.45
N GLU A 75 12.33 -14.50 5.74
CA GLU A 75 12.26 -14.51 4.27
C GLU A 75 12.36 -13.10 3.66
N VAL A 76 12.48 -12.06 4.46
CA VAL A 76 12.47 -10.66 3.98
C VAL A 76 13.54 -10.39 2.94
N GLU A 77 14.78 -10.81 3.17
CA GLU A 77 15.89 -10.56 2.25
C GLU A 77 15.67 -11.21 0.88
N LYS A 78 15.11 -12.41 0.88
CA LYS A 78 14.76 -13.14 -0.35
C LYS A 78 13.62 -12.43 -1.10
N ASN A 79 12.56 -12.09 -0.37
CA ASN A 79 11.37 -11.48 -0.95
C ASN A 79 11.60 -10.04 -1.41
N ALA A 80 12.47 -9.29 -0.74
CA ALA A 80 12.83 -7.92 -1.11
C ALA A 80 13.48 -7.82 -2.51
N LYS A 81 14.11 -8.89 -2.99
CA LYS A 81 14.66 -8.93 -4.36
C LYS A 81 13.56 -8.83 -5.43
N ILE A 82 12.34 -9.25 -5.10
CA ILE A 82 11.19 -9.23 -5.99
C ILE A 82 10.27 -8.05 -5.65
N ILE A 83 10.13 -7.75 -4.35
CA ILE A 83 9.23 -6.72 -3.82
C ILE A 83 10.06 -5.67 -3.09
N PRO A 84 10.48 -4.60 -3.76
CA PRO A 84 11.36 -3.57 -3.15
C PRO A 84 10.77 -2.91 -1.90
N LEU A 85 9.45 -2.88 -1.76
CA LEU A 85 8.77 -2.34 -0.58
C LEU A 85 9.20 -3.03 0.73
N LEU A 86 9.66 -4.27 0.65
CA LEU A 86 10.13 -5.06 1.81
C LEU A 86 11.60 -4.80 2.17
N GLU A 87 12.34 -4.08 1.32
CA GLU A 87 13.76 -3.85 1.53
C GLU A 87 14.04 -3.12 2.85
N GLY A 88 14.95 -3.68 3.65
CA GLY A 88 15.33 -3.13 4.94
C GLY A 88 14.28 -3.22 6.03
N ARG A 89 13.13 -3.84 5.78
CA ARG A 89 12.07 -3.99 6.78
C ARG A 89 12.39 -5.13 7.73
N LYS A 90 12.08 -4.93 9.00
CA LYS A 90 12.32 -5.89 10.08
C LYS A 90 11.15 -5.90 11.04
N LEU A 91 11.08 -6.94 11.88
CA LEU A 91 10.20 -6.92 13.04
C LEU A 91 10.51 -5.68 13.92
N TYR A 92 9.49 -5.14 14.53
CA TYR A 92 9.64 -4.02 15.45
C TYR A 92 9.59 -4.56 16.89
N GLN A 93 10.69 -4.38 17.63
CA GLN A 93 10.83 -4.92 18.98
C GLN A 93 10.53 -6.45 19.06
N GLY A 94 10.94 -7.19 18.02
CA GLY A 94 10.71 -8.63 17.94
C GLY A 94 9.26 -9.05 17.69
N LYS A 95 8.37 -8.12 17.33
CA LYS A 95 6.95 -8.36 17.11
C LYS A 95 6.54 -8.04 15.66
N ALA A 96 5.45 -8.66 15.21
CA ALA A 96 4.83 -8.34 13.93
C ALA A 96 4.52 -6.84 13.83
N VAL A 97 4.70 -6.29 12.65
CA VAL A 97 4.64 -4.85 12.41
C VAL A 97 4.11 -4.54 11.02
N ALA A 98 3.39 -3.44 10.88
CA ALA A 98 3.03 -2.85 9.59
C ALA A 98 3.70 -1.48 9.43
N TYR A 99 4.31 -1.26 8.28
CA TYR A 99 4.89 0.02 7.86
C TYR A 99 3.99 0.61 6.79
N VAL A 100 3.46 1.80 7.02
CA VAL A 100 2.61 2.51 6.07
C VAL A 100 3.36 3.71 5.51
N CYS A 101 3.56 3.74 4.21
CA CYS A 101 4.24 4.81 3.50
C CYS A 101 3.32 5.40 2.42
N GLN A 102 3.46 6.68 2.18
CA GLN A 102 2.74 7.39 1.12
C GLN A 102 3.64 8.47 0.53
N GLN A 103 3.76 8.48 -0.79
CA GLN A 103 4.59 9.45 -1.53
C GLN A 103 6.02 9.58 -0.98
N GLY A 104 6.65 8.43 -0.67
CA GLY A 104 8.02 8.38 -0.17
C GLY A 104 8.20 8.70 1.32
N THR A 105 7.13 9.03 2.03
CA THR A 105 7.16 9.29 3.48
C THR A 105 6.49 8.15 4.22
N CYS A 106 7.18 7.60 5.21
CA CYS A 106 6.66 6.51 6.04
C CYS A 106 6.23 7.03 7.42
N LEU A 107 5.07 6.58 7.87
CA LEU A 107 4.57 6.83 9.21
C LEU A 107 5.29 5.93 10.22
N PRO A 108 5.23 6.27 11.54
CA PRO A 108 5.72 5.35 12.56
C PRO A 108 5.12 3.96 12.43
N PRO A 109 5.88 2.89 12.62
CA PRO A 109 5.38 1.53 12.50
C PRO A 109 4.28 1.23 13.51
N VAL A 110 3.29 0.44 13.10
CA VAL A 110 2.18 0.02 13.95
C VAL A 110 2.22 -1.47 14.23
N GLN A 111 1.82 -1.88 15.41
CA GLN A 111 1.91 -3.26 15.87
C GLN A 111 0.54 -3.94 16.06
N THR A 112 -0.55 -3.21 15.86
CA THR A 112 -1.91 -3.73 16.00
C THR A 112 -2.73 -3.52 14.74
N SER A 113 -3.67 -4.43 14.50
CA SER A 113 -4.58 -4.33 13.36
C SER A 113 -5.47 -3.09 13.43
N GLU A 114 -5.87 -2.69 14.63
CA GLU A 114 -6.69 -1.51 14.89
C GLU A 114 -5.98 -0.23 14.50
N GLU A 115 -4.70 -0.10 14.85
CA GLU A 115 -3.87 1.04 14.43
C GLU A 115 -3.70 1.08 12.92
N LEU A 116 -3.47 -0.08 12.29
CA LEU A 116 -3.36 -0.17 10.84
C LEU A 116 -4.64 0.29 10.16
N VAL A 117 -5.80 -0.20 10.59
CA VAL A 117 -7.11 0.20 10.04
C VAL A 117 -7.32 1.71 10.15
N LYS A 118 -6.97 2.31 11.29
CA LYS A 118 -7.06 3.77 11.45
C LYS A 118 -6.23 4.51 10.41
N LEU A 119 -4.98 4.09 10.19
CA LEU A 119 -4.12 4.73 9.20
C LEU A 119 -4.63 4.57 7.76
N LEU A 120 -5.28 3.45 7.45
CA LEU A 120 -5.80 3.17 6.12
C LEU A 120 -7.17 3.82 5.86
N SER A 121 -7.95 4.08 6.90
CA SER A 121 -9.29 4.65 6.80
C SER A 121 -9.31 6.18 6.64
N TYR A 122 -8.24 6.86 6.99
CA TYR A 122 -8.11 8.31 6.77
C TYR A 122 -7.63 8.56 5.33
N GLU A 123 -8.53 8.95 4.53
CA GLU A 123 -8.28 9.45 3.16
C GLU A 123 -8.36 10.98 3.13
#